data_4954adc80cce6c582ce6bd89d79f4540
#
_entry.id   4954adc80cce6c582ce6bd89d79f4540
#
_cell.length_a   1.000
_cell.length_b   1.000
_cell.length_c   1.000
_cell.angle_alpha   90.00
_cell.angle_beta   90.00
_cell.angle_gamma   90.00
#
_symmetry.space_group_name_H-M   'P 1'
#
loop_
_entity.id
_entity.type
_entity.pdbx_description
1 polymer ?
#
loop_
_entity_poly.entity_id
_entity_poly.type
_entity_poly.pdbx_seq_one_letter_code
_entity_poly.pdbx_strand_id
1 'polypeptide(L)'
;QTEAKRLAKLGAEVHLGLAKPDAKLLSGVDLGVISVGGIRETEWVRALRKRDVPVIGELELGYQQLRCLNIAVTGTNGKTSAAKLIEQVLLGAQRETRLAGKVDCPVCDAVTFSKELDYLTLAVNSFQLELTQFFQPTVAVLMNIEQDHQDHYQGMAEYVKAKARMFANQQPFDWAIVQSEALAQIRSLGIEIPSKVITF
;
A
#
# COMPACT_ATOMS: atom_id res chain seq x y z
N GLN A 1 8.93 -14.75 19.14
CA GLN A 1 9.60 -16.09 19.09
C GLN A 1 8.73 -17.16 18.41
N THR A 2 7.40 -17.13 18.56
CA THR A 2 6.50 -18.15 17.97
C THR A 2 6.43 -18.03 16.44
N GLU A 3 6.35 -16.80 15.92
CA GLU A 3 6.27 -16.54 14.48
C GLU A 3 7.57 -16.88 13.74
N ALA A 4 8.73 -16.53 14.32
CA ALA A 4 10.02 -16.91 13.76
C ALA A 4 10.16 -18.43 13.60
N LYS A 5 9.69 -19.21 14.60
CA LYS A 5 9.67 -20.68 14.53
C LYS A 5 8.71 -21.19 13.44
N ARG A 6 7.57 -20.53 13.23
CA ARG A 6 6.61 -20.86 12.17
C ARG A 6 7.24 -20.64 10.79
N LEU A 7 7.87 -19.49 10.57
CA LEU A 7 8.55 -19.17 9.32
C LEU A 7 9.71 -20.14 9.01
N ALA A 8 10.51 -20.46 10.01
CA ALA A 8 11.61 -21.42 9.85
C ALA A 8 11.10 -22.82 9.44
N LYS A 9 9.95 -23.27 9.98
CA LYS A 9 9.31 -24.53 9.55
C LYS A 9 8.84 -24.52 8.09
N LEU A 10 8.56 -23.33 7.55
CA LEU A 10 8.20 -23.14 6.16
C LEU A 10 9.43 -23.01 5.24
N GLY A 11 10.63 -23.18 5.77
CA GLY A 11 11.88 -23.09 5.01
C GLY A 11 12.51 -21.69 4.95
N ALA A 12 11.94 -20.71 5.65
CA ALA A 12 12.52 -19.38 5.70
C ALA A 12 13.73 -19.34 6.65
N GLU A 13 14.82 -18.71 6.24
CA GLU A 13 15.93 -18.36 7.10
C GLU A 13 15.54 -17.10 7.91
N VAL A 14 15.56 -17.20 9.23
CA VAL A 14 15.07 -16.15 10.12
C VAL A 14 16.19 -15.57 10.96
N HIS A 15 16.48 -14.29 10.76
CA HIS A 15 17.47 -13.53 11.53
C HIS A 15 16.75 -12.46 12.37
N LEU A 16 17.02 -12.46 13.68
CA LEU A 16 16.43 -11.50 14.62
C LEU A 16 17.47 -10.49 15.10
N GLY A 17 17.03 -9.23 15.27
CA GLY A 17 17.85 -8.18 15.87
C GLY A 17 18.99 -7.67 14.99
N LEU A 18 18.96 -7.92 13.71
CA LEU A 18 19.97 -7.45 12.76
C LEU A 18 19.76 -5.95 12.43
N ALA A 19 20.42 -5.08 13.17
CA ALA A 19 20.36 -3.64 12.93
C ALA A 19 21.12 -3.22 11.64
N LYS A 20 22.18 -3.96 11.28
CA LYS A 20 23.04 -3.65 10.12
C LYS A 20 23.00 -4.76 9.07
N PRO A 21 23.07 -4.40 7.77
CA PRO A 21 23.08 -5.37 6.71
C PRO A 21 24.38 -6.20 6.73
N ASP A 22 24.22 -7.52 6.56
CA ASP A 22 25.33 -8.46 6.37
C ASP A 22 25.49 -8.74 4.87
N ALA A 23 26.73 -8.61 4.38
CA ALA A 23 27.06 -8.84 2.98
C ALA A 23 26.76 -10.28 2.51
N LYS A 24 26.88 -11.27 3.41
CA LYS A 24 26.54 -12.67 3.11
C LYS A 24 25.05 -12.86 2.92
N LEU A 25 24.23 -12.25 3.80
CA LEU A 25 22.76 -12.33 3.71
C LEU A 25 22.21 -11.60 2.49
N LEU A 26 22.92 -10.59 1.98
CA LEU A 26 22.55 -9.86 0.77
C LEU A 26 23.01 -10.54 -0.52
N SER A 27 23.81 -11.60 -0.43
CA SER A 27 24.27 -12.33 -1.61
C SER A 27 23.16 -13.23 -2.15
N GLY A 28 22.84 -13.07 -3.44
CA GLY A 28 21.78 -13.85 -4.10
C GLY A 28 20.35 -13.38 -3.79
N VAL A 29 20.18 -12.16 -3.23
CA VAL A 29 18.86 -11.55 -3.04
C VAL A 29 18.45 -10.83 -4.31
N ASP A 30 17.32 -11.23 -4.88
CA ASP A 30 16.75 -10.64 -6.12
C ASP A 30 15.65 -9.60 -5.83
N LEU A 31 15.04 -9.63 -4.65
CA LEU A 31 13.96 -8.73 -4.26
C LEU A 31 13.96 -8.47 -2.75
N GLY A 32 13.86 -7.20 -2.35
CA GLY A 32 13.58 -6.78 -0.99
C GLY A 32 12.11 -6.46 -0.80
N VAL A 33 11.50 -6.99 0.28
CA VAL A 33 10.11 -6.66 0.64
C VAL A 33 10.06 -6.04 2.02
N ILE A 34 9.41 -4.87 2.13
CA ILE A 34 9.20 -4.18 3.40
C ILE A 34 7.77 -4.45 3.89
N SER A 35 7.64 -4.91 5.14
CA SER A 35 6.32 -5.17 5.73
C SER A 35 5.52 -3.89 5.99
N VAL A 36 4.23 -4.05 6.25
CA VAL A 36 3.32 -2.96 6.67
C VAL A 36 3.88 -2.27 7.92
N GLY A 37 4.05 -0.95 7.87
CA GLY A 37 4.65 -0.16 8.95
C GLY A 37 6.18 -0.15 8.97
N GLY A 38 6.84 -0.80 8.03
CA GLY A 38 8.29 -0.73 7.86
C GLY A 38 8.77 0.66 7.44
N ILE A 39 9.98 1.04 7.86
CA ILE A 39 10.60 2.31 7.50
C ILE A 39 11.22 2.19 6.10
N ARG A 40 10.86 3.12 5.20
CA ARG A 40 11.33 3.17 3.81
C ARG A 40 12.86 3.21 3.66
N GLU A 41 13.57 3.89 4.56
CA GLU A 41 15.00 4.16 4.47
C GLU A 41 15.79 3.55 5.65
N THR A 42 15.80 2.24 5.74
CA THR A 42 16.70 1.51 6.65
C THR A 42 18.07 1.30 6.02
N GLU A 43 19.07 0.96 6.81
CA GLU A 43 20.39 0.55 6.29
C GLU A 43 20.29 -0.66 5.35
N TRP A 44 19.35 -1.56 5.60
CA TRP A 44 19.07 -2.72 4.75
C TRP A 44 18.53 -2.29 3.38
N VAL A 45 17.57 -1.37 3.34
CA VAL A 45 17.01 -0.85 2.08
C VAL A 45 18.08 -0.15 1.26
N ARG A 46 18.90 0.70 1.91
CA ARG A 46 20.04 1.35 1.25
C ARG A 46 21.05 0.36 0.71
N ALA A 47 21.34 -0.71 1.45
CA ALA A 47 22.29 -1.74 1.02
C ALA A 47 21.76 -2.57 -0.16
N LEU A 48 20.45 -2.88 -0.21
CA LEU A 48 19.81 -3.52 -1.36
C LEU A 48 19.85 -2.63 -2.59
N ARG A 49 19.46 -1.36 -2.46
CA ARG A 49 19.49 -0.38 -3.58
C ARG A 49 20.88 -0.16 -4.15
N LYS A 50 21.92 -0.14 -3.30
CA LYS A 50 23.33 -0.05 -3.76
C LYS A 50 23.78 -1.25 -4.61
N ARG A 51 23.03 -2.34 -4.59
CA ARG A 51 23.27 -3.57 -5.37
C ARG A 51 22.27 -3.73 -6.51
N ASP A 52 21.53 -2.65 -6.82
CA ASP A 52 20.47 -2.65 -7.83
C ASP A 52 19.35 -3.69 -7.57
N VAL A 53 19.19 -4.12 -6.30
CA VAL A 53 18.11 -5.02 -5.91
C VAL A 53 16.84 -4.18 -5.71
N PRO A 54 15.75 -4.49 -6.43
CA PRO A 54 14.48 -3.79 -6.26
C PRO A 54 13.92 -4.00 -4.86
N VAL A 55 13.27 -2.95 -4.34
CA VAL A 55 12.62 -2.98 -3.03
C VAL A 55 11.18 -2.52 -3.21
N ILE A 56 10.25 -3.37 -2.78
CA ILE A 56 8.80 -3.11 -2.82
C ILE A 56 8.18 -3.21 -1.43
N GLY A 57 6.95 -2.72 -1.29
CA GLY A 57 6.16 -2.92 -0.08
C GLY A 57 5.38 -4.24 -0.11
N GLU A 58 4.95 -4.67 1.06
CA GLU A 58 4.03 -5.81 1.23
C GLU A 58 2.74 -5.61 0.43
N LEU A 59 2.21 -4.37 0.41
CA LEU A 59 1.06 -3.98 -0.42
C LEU A 59 1.27 -4.32 -1.89
N GLU A 60 2.43 -3.97 -2.44
CA GLU A 60 2.76 -4.22 -3.85
C GLU A 60 2.86 -5.72 -4.13
N LEU A 61 3.58 -6.46 -3.25
CA LEU A 61 3.73 -7.91 -3.39
C LEU A 61 2.38 -8.62 -3.36
N GLY A 62 1.54 -8.27 -2.39
CA GLY A 62 0.20 -8.84 -2.27
C GLY A 62 -0.69 -8.47 -3.45
N TYR A 63 -0.68 -7.20 -3.87
CA TYR A 63 -1.46 -6.71 -5.00
C TYR A 63 -1.19 -7.50 -6.29
N GLN A 64 0.07 -7.77 -6.61
CA GLN A 64 0.45 -8.53 -7.81
C GLN A 64 -0.11 -9.97 -7.84
N GLN A 65 -0.55 -10.48 -6.70
CA GLN A 65 -1.12 -11.82 -6.56
C GLN A 65 -2.65 -11.82 -6.36
N LEU A 66 -3.29 -10.65 -6.23
CA LEU A 66 -4.75 -10.56 -6.04
C LEU A 66 -5.50 -11.07 -7.27
N ARG A 67 -6.63 -11.73 -6.99
CA ARG A 67 -7.52 -12.32 -8.02
C ARG A 67 -8.94 -11.75 -7.96
N CYS A 68 -9.14 -10.61 -7.33
CA CYS A 68 -10.39 -9.88 -7.26
C CYS A 68 -10.15 -8.40 -7.59
N LEU A 69 -11.20 -7.66 -7.83
CA LEU A 69 -11.14 -6.20 -7.93
C LEU A 69 -10.75 -5.60 -6.58
N ASN A 70 -10.15 -4.42 -6.59
CA ASN A 70 -9.76 -3.79 -5.34
C ASN A 70 -10.22 -2.32 -5.27
N ILE A 71 -10.61 -1.91 -4.05
CA ILE A 71 -11.00 -0.55 -3.70
C ILE A 71 -10.01 -0.06 -2.66
N ALA A 72 -9.16 0.89 -3.02
CA ALA A 72 -8.16 1.44 -2.11
C ALA A 72 -8.64 2.76 -1.50
N VAL A 73 -8.53 2.87 -0.18
CA VAL A 73 -8.90 4.08 0.57
C VAL A 73 -7.67 4.63 1.26
N THR A 74 -7.33 5.89 0.97
CA THR A 74 -6.28 6.64 1.67
C THR A 74 -6.79 8.00 2.15
N GLY A 75 -5.98 8.67 2.94
CA GLY A 75 -6.25 9.98 3.53
C GLY A 75 -5.36 10.20 4.76
N THR A 76 -5.32 11.38 5.31
CA THR A 76 -4.72 11.62 6.61
C THR A 76 -5.60 10.99 7.68
N ASN A 77 -6.89 11.31 7.65
CA ASN A 77 -7.88 10.84 8.61
C ASN A 77 -8.99 10.02 7.91
N GLY A 78 -9.71 9.18 8.67
CA GLY A 78 -10.93 8.51 8.23
C GLY A 78 -10.75 7.27 7.37
N LYS A 79 -9.55 6.92 6.90
CA LYS A 79 -9.27 5.77 6.02
C LYS A 79 -9.98 4.48 6.43
N THR A 80 -9.75 4.07 7.66
CA THR A 80 -10.30 2.82 8.21
C THR A 80 -11.80 2.83 8.33
N SER A 81 -12.37 3.97 8.76
CA SER A 81 -13.83 4.13 8.89
C SER A 81 -14.51 4.07 7.54
N ALA A 82 -13.97 4.79 6.55
CA ALA A 82 -14.49 4.78 5.19
C ALA A 82 -14.36 3.38 4.55
N ALA A 83 -13.21 2.72 4.70
CA ALA A 83 -13.00 1.37 4.17
C ALA A 83 -13.97 0.35 4.80
N LYS A 84 -14.22 0.43 6.11
CA LYS A 84 -15.24 -0.39 6.78
C LYS A 84 -16.65 -0.11 6.29
N LEU A 85 -16.97 1.17 6.06
CA LEU A 85 -18.30 1.54 5.54
C LEU A 85 -18.51 0.99 4.13
N ILE A 86 -17.50 1.10 3.26
CA ILE A 86 -17.53 0.53 1.90
C ILE A 86 -17.73 -0.99 1.99
N GLU A 87 -16.99 -1.69 2.84
CA GLU A 87 -17.16 -3.13 3.06
C GLU A 87 -18.61 -3.46 3.47
N GLN A 88 -19.19 -2.73 4.43
CA GLN A 88 -20.58 -2.96 4.88
C GLN A 88 -21.61 -2.70 3.77
N VAL A 89 -21.42 -1.65 2.97
CA VAL A 89 -22.31 -1.35 1.84
C VAL A 89 -22.24 -2.45 0.78
N LEU A 90 -21.05 -2.95 0.47
CA LEU A 90 -20.87 -4.05 -0.50
C LEU A 90 -21.49 -5.35 0.01
N LEU A 91 -21.29 -5.70 1.30
CA LEU A 91 -21.92 -6.86 1.90
C LEU A 91 -23.46 -6.73 1.89
N GLY A 92 -24.00 -5.56 2.18
CA GLY A 92 -25.43 -5.26 2.07
C GLY A 92 -25.98 -5.40 0.64
N ALA A 93 -25.12 -5.18 -0.35
CA ALA A 93 -25.43 -5.40 -1.77
C ALA A 93 -25.12 -6.84 -2.26
N GLN A 94 -24.94 -7.77 -1.33
CA GLN A 94 -24.64 -9.19 -1.59
C GLN A 94 -23.36 -9.39 -2.45
N ARG A 95 -22.35 -8.55 -2.20
CA ARG A 95 -21.02 -8.70 -2.81
C ARG A 95 -20.07 -9.33 -1.80
N GLU A 96 -19.34 -10.34 -2.25
CA GLU A 96 -18.29 -10.95 -1.43
C GLU A 96 -17.11 -9.98 -1.33
N THR A 97 -16.89 -9.47 -0.11
CA THR A 97 -15.83 -8.48 0.14
C THR A 97 -15.21 -8.66 1.52
N ARG A 98 -13.96 -8.22 1.66
CA ARG A 98 -13.22 -8.13 2.93
C ARG A 98 -12.33 -6.90 2.97
N LEU A 99 -12.00 -6.48 4.19
CA LEU A 99 -11.07 -5.38 4.46
C LEU A 99 -9.66 -5.91 4.75
N ALA A 100 -8.66 -5.33 4.08
CA ALA A 100 -7.24 -5.61 4.30
C ALA A 100 -6.37 -4.34 4.19
N GLY A 101 -5.07 -4.52 4.16
CA GLY A 101 -4.09 -3.42 4.04
C GLY A 101 -3.61 -2.87 5.37
N LYS A 102 -3.87 -3.57 6.48
CA LYS A 102 -3.44 -3.24 7.84
C LYS A 102 -2.56 -4.34 8.43
N VAL A 103 -1.98 -4.06 9.60
CA VAL A 103 -1.13 -5.02 10.33
C VAL A 103 -1.87 -6.30 10.71
N ASP A 104 -3.15 -6.19 11.07
CA ASP A 104 -4.02 -7.31 11.46
C ASP A 104 -4.52 -8.14 10.27
N CYS A 105 -4.52 -7.56 9.07
CA CYS A 105 -4.79 -8.27 7.82
C CYS A 105 -3.97 -7.64 6.69
N PRO A 106 -2.71 -8.03 6.51
CA PRO A 106 -1.88 -7.62 5.39
C PRO A 106 -2.49 -8.06 4.05
N VAL A 107 -2.11 -7.41 2.96
CA VAL A 107 -2.62 -7.75 1.62
C VAL A 107 -2.13 -9.14 1.19
N CYS A 108 -0.91 -9.51 1.57
CA CYS A 108 -0.37 -10.86 1.30
C CYS A 108 -1.20 -11.97 1.94
N ASP A 109 -1.75 -11.75 3.15
CA ASP A 109 -2.67 -12.71 3.77
C ASP A 109 -4.00 -12.78 3.02
N ALA A 110 -4.49 -11.64 2.52
CA ALA A 110 -5.72 -11.58 1.75
C ALA A 110 -5.64 -12.30 0.39
N VAL A 111 -4.46 -12.48 -0.17
CA VAL A 111 -4.25 -13.26 -1.41
C VAL A 111 -4.83 -14.67 -1.30
N THR A 112 -4.71 -15.30 -0.12
CA THR A 112 -5.12 -16.69 0.09
C THR A 112 -6.60 -16.95 -0.17
N PHE A 113 -7.46 -15.93 0.04
CA PHE A 113 -8.90 -16.01 -0.15
C PHE A 113 -9.44 -15.04 -1.23
N SER A 114 -8.56 -14.28 -1.89
CA SER A 114 -8.97 -13.22 -2.83
C SER A 114 -9.77 -13.74 -4.04
N LYS A 115 -9.54 -14.97 -4.46
CA LYS A 115 -10.30 -15.59 -5.57
C LYS A 115 -11.79 -15.84 -5.25
N GLU A 116 -12.17 -15.80 -3.98
CA GLU A 116 -13.53 -15.99 -3.50
C GLU A 116 -14.27 -14.65 -3.33
N LEU A 117 -13.59 -13.53 -3.55
CA LEU A 117 -14.11 -12.18 -3.39
C LEU A 117 -14.46 -11.54 -4.74
N ASP A 118 -15.53 -10.72 -4.74
CA ASP A 118 -15.77 -9.74 -5.80
C ASP A 118 -14.81 -8.56 -5.65
N TYR A 119 -14.64 -8.08 -4.41
CA TYR A 119 -13.83 -6.91 -4.09
C TYR A 119 -12.98 -7.13 -2.84
N LEU A 120 -11.78 -6.60 -2.84
CA LEU A 120 -10.96 -6.42 -1.66
C LEU A 120 -10.89 -4.91 -1.35
N THR A 121 -11.42 -4.50 -0.19
CA THR A 121 -11.32 -3.11 0.27
C THR A 121 -10.02 -2.94 1.05
N LEU A 122 -9.20 -1.97 0.65
CA LEU A 122 -7.86 -1.74 1.20
C LEU A 122 -7.79 -0.39 1.92
N ALA A 123 -7.42 -0.41 3.20
CA ALA A 123 -7.04 0.81 3.90
C ALA A 123 -5.52 0.99 3.80
N VAL A 124 -5.07 1.93 2.98
CA VAL A 124 -3.64 2.13 2.68
C VAL A 124 -3.12 3.47 3.21
N ASN A 125 -1.89 3.48 3.71
CA ASN A 125 -1.21 4.69 4.15
C ASN A 125 -0.18 5.18 3.13
N SER A 126 0.37 6.38 3.35
CA SER A 126 1.33 6.98 2.43
C SER A 126 2.65 6.18 2.34
N PHE A 127 3.11 5.61 3.45
CA PHE A 127 4.34 4.80 3.47
C PHE A 127 4.22 3.53 2.61
N GLN A 128 3.06 2.88 2.63
CA GLN A 128 2.78 1.74 1.76
C GLN A 128 2.77 2.15 0.29
N LEU A 129 2.14 3.29 -0.04
CA LEU A 129 2.06 3.81 -1.40
C LEU A 129 3.43 4.20 -1.97
N GLU A 130 4.36 4.68 -1.15
CA GLU A 130 5.72 5.00 -1.60
C GLU A 130 6.49 3.80 -2.16
N LEU A 131 6.13 2.60 -1.74
CA LEU A 131 6.79 1.34 -2.09
C LEU A 131 6.02 0.55 -3.16
N THR A 132 5.05 1.19 -3.81
CA THR A 132 4.29 0.60 -4.92
C THR A 132 4.96 0.88 -6.27
N GLN A 133 4.82 -0.05 -7.22
CA GLN A 133 5.30 0.08 -8.60
C GLN A 133 4.15 -0.10 -9.60
N PHE A 134 3.39 -1.17 -9.48
CA PHE A 134 2.30 -1.55 -10.38
C PHE A 134 0.91 -1.44 -9.73
N PHE A 135 0.85 -1.08 -8.46
CA PHE A 135 -0.41 -0.96 -7.72
C PHE A 135 -1.42 -0.09 -8.47
N GLN A 136 -2.52 -0.70 -8.87
CA GLN A 136 -3.61 -0.08 -9.64
C GLN A 136 -4.94 -0.43 -8.99
N PRO A 137 -5.51 0.41 -8.13
CA PRO A 137 -6.85 0.19 -7.61
C PRO A 137 -7.90 0.46 -8.68
N THR A 138 -8.88 -0.45 -8.81
CA THR A 138 -10.05 -0.28 -9.68
C THR A 138 -10.86 0.94 -9.25
N VAL A 139 -10.97 1.15 -7.94
CA VAL A 139 -11.54 2.36 -7.34
C VAL A 139 -10.56 2.89 -6.28
N ALA A 140 -10.13 4.12 -6.43
CA ALA A 140 -9.25 4.81 -5.48
C ALA A 140 -10.00 5.92 -4.76
N VAL A 141 -10.04 5.89 -3.43
CA VAL A 141 -10.73 6.89 -2.60
C VAL A 141 -9.70 7.68 -1.80
N LEU A 142 -9.64 8.99 -2.02
CA LEU A 142 -8.80 9.90 -1.23
C LEU A 142 -9.68 10.81 -0.38
N MET A 143 -9.69 10.54 0.93
CA MET A 143 -10.56 11.22 1.89
C MET A 143 -10.17 12.66 2.19
N ASN A 144 -8.88 12.90 2.44
CA ASN A 144 -8.31 14.20 2.77
C ASN A 144 -6.79 14.14 2.77
N ILE A 145 -6.16 15.32 2.67
CA ILE A 145 -4.73 15.49 2.90
C ILE A 145 -4.54 16.68 3.84
N GLU A 146 -4.18 16.39 5.07
CA GLU A 146 -3.86 17.36 6.12
C GLU A 146 -2.42 17.15 6.57
N GLN A 147 -1.88 18.08 7.33
CA GLN A 147 -0.52 18.03 7.85
C GLN A 147 -0.35 16.83 8.81
N ASP A 148 0.54 15.90 8.44
CA ASP A 148 0.86 14.70 9.23
C ASP A 148 2.25 14.15 8.83
N HIS A 149 2.83 13.29 9.66
CA HIS A 149 4.10 12.60 9.39
C HIS A 149 5.27 13.51 8.97
N GLN A 150 5.40 14.70 9.60
CA GLN A 150 6.48 15.65 9.30
C GLN A 150 7.87 15.18 9.72
N ASP A 151 7.92 14.17 10.57
CA ASP A 151 9.12 13.44 10.94
C ASP A 151 9.67 12.58 9.77
N HIS A 152 8.82 12.27 8.79
CA HIS A 152 9.17 11.46 7.63
C HIS A 152 9.24 12.27 6.32
N TYR A 153 8.31 13.19 6.09
CA TYR A 153 8.22 14.00 4.88
C TYR A 153 8.84 15.38 5.07
N GLN A 154 9.66 15.83 4.11
CA GLN A 154 10.28 17.16 4.14
C GLN A 154 9.28 18.31 3.90
N GLY A 155 7.99 18.01 3.81
CA GLY A 155 6.91 18.98 3.67
C GLY A 155 5.66 18.40 3.00
N MET A 156 4.63 19.23 2.94
CA MET A 156 3.32 18.83 2.40
C MET A 156 3.40 18.34 0.96
N ALA A 157 4.25 18.92 0.12
CA ALA A 157 4.38 18.52 -1.28
C ALA A 157 4.84 17.05 -1.42
N GLU A 158 5.76 16.59 -0.59
CA GLU A 158 6.22 15.19 -0.60
C GLU A 158 5.13 14.25 -0.11
N TYR A 159 4.40 14.63 0.94
CA TYR A 159 3.29 13.86 1.47
C TYR A 159 2.12 13.73 0.48
N VAL A 160 1.77 14.83 -0.22
CA VAL A 160 0.77 14.82 -1.31
C VAL A 160 1.21 13.88 -2.42
N LYS A 161 2.48 13.96 -2.87
CA LYS A 161 3.05 13.07 -3.89
C LYS A 161 2.97 11.61 -3.48
N ALA A 162 3.28 11.29 -2.23
CA ALA A 162 3.20 9.92 -1.70
C ALA A 162 1.78 9.36 -1.79
N LYS A 163 0.75 10.14 -1.40
CA LYS A 163 -0.65 9.72 -1.52
C LYS A 163 -1.13 9.64 -2.96
N ALA A 164 -0.70 10.57 -3.81
CA ALA A 164 -1.08 10.61 -5.22
C ALA A 164 -0.58 9.38 -6.01
N ARG A 165 0.44 8.66 -5.51
CA ARG A 165 0.89 7.39 -6.11
C ARG A 165 -0.22 6.35 -6.23
N MET A 166 -1.28 6.45 -5.42
CA MET A 166 -2.44 5.57 -5.53
C MET A 166 -3.11 5.63 -6.91
N PHE A 167 -2.97 6.75 -7.61
CA PHE A 167 -3.58 6.97 -8.94
C PHE A 167 -2.61 6.70 -10.09
N ALA A 168 -1.31 6.53 -9.82
CA ALA A 168 -0.25 6.56 -10.83
C ALA A 168 -0.41 5.53 -11.95
N ASN A 169 -0.98 4.37 -11.65
CA ASN A 169 -1.16 3.29 -12.62
C ASN A 169 -2.64 3.10 -13.04
N GLN A 170 -3.56 3.92 -12.52
CA GLN A 170 -4.96 3.83 -12.92
C GLN A 170 -5.12 4.09 -14.42
N GLN A 171 -6.12 3.48 -15.00
CA GLN A 171 -6.45 3.57 -16.41
C GLN A 171 -7.74 4.41 -16.59
N PRO A 172 -8.05 4.91 -17.81
CA PRO A 172 -9.25 5.70 -18.06
C PRO A 172 -10.59 5.02 -17.72
N PHE A 173 -10.60 3.72 -17.50
CA PHE A 173 -11.78 2.97 -17.08
C PHE A 173 -11.89 2.80 -15.56
N ASP A 174 -10.82 3.07 -14.78
CA ASP A 174 -10.83 3.07 -13.33
C ASP A 174 -11.51 4.33 -12.76
N TRP A 175 -11.70 4.37 -11.44
CA TRP A 175 -12.38 5.47 -10.77
C TRP A 175 -11.53 6.06 -9.64
N ALA A 176 -11.44 7.37 -9.60
CA ALA A 176 -10.87 8.14 -8.50
C ALA A 176 -11.95 8.96 -7.81
N ILE A 177 -12.24 8.69 -6.55
CA ILE A 177 -13.17 9.45 -5.71
C ILE A 177 -12.33 10.29 -4.76
N VAL A 178 -12.32 11.60 -4.94
CA VAL A 178 -11.33 12.47 -4.32
C VAL A 178 -12.02 13.69 -3.68
N GLN A 179 -11.67 13.97 -2.41
CA GLN A 179 -12.09 15.23 -1.79
C GLN A 179 -11.58 16.42 -2.61
N SER A 180 -12.43 17.43 -2.77
CA SER A 180 -12.16 18.58 -3.67
C SER A 180 -10.87 19.33 -3.31
N GLU A 181 -10.60 19.55 -2.03
CA GLU A 181 -9.38 20.23 -1.55
C GLU A 181 -8.13 19.36 -1.78
N ALA A 182 -8.23 18.05 -1.56
CA ALA A 182 -7.14 17.11 -1.83
C ALA A 182 -6.81 17.04 -3.31
N LEU A 183 -7.83 17.11 -4.20
CA LEU A 183 -7.63 17.17 -5.63
C LEU A 183 -6.92 18.47 -6.04
N ALA A 184 -7.30 19.61 -5.46
CA ALA A 184 -6.63 20.89 -5.72
C ALA A 184 -5.15 20.84 -5.30
N GLN A 185 -4.82 20.22 -4.17
CA GLN A 185 -3.43 20.02 -3.73
C GLN A 185 -2.64 19.14 -4.71
N ILE A 186 -3.21 18.04 -5.20
CA ILE A 186 -2.57 17.17 -6.19
C ILE A 186 -2.29 17.95 -7.48
N ARG A 187 -3.29 18.67 -8.00
CA ARG A 187 -3.17 19.46 -9.24
C ARG A 187 -2.17 20.60 -9.11
N SER A 188 -2.04 21.22 -7.94
CA SER A 188 -1.06 22.28 -7.70
C SER A 188 0.39 21.81 -7.86
N LEU A 189 0.64 20.50 -7.76
CA LEU A 189 1.93 19.87 -8.00
C LEU A 189 2.12 19.38 -9.44
N GLY A 190 1.19 19.70 -10.35
CA GLY A 190 1.23 19.25 -11.74
C GLY A 190 0.93 17.77 -11.93
N ILE A 191 0.31 17.10 -10.91
CA ILE A 191 -0.04 15.69 -10.99
C ILE A 191 -1.46 15.56 -11.57
N GLU A 192 -1.60 14.81 -12.64
CA GLU A 192 -2.87 14.45 -13.23
C GLU A 192 -3.31 13.06 -12.80
N ILE A 193 -4.62 12.88 -12.62
CA ILE A 193 -5.22 11.57 -12.33
C ILE A 193 -5.75 11.02 -13.65
N PRO A 194 -5.24 9.86 -14.13
CA PRO A 194 -5.55 9.35 -15.46
C PRO A 194 -6.94 8.70 -15.57
N SER A 195 -7.57 8.39 -14.45
CA SER A 195 -8.87 7.73 -14.35
C SER A 195 -10.03 8.71 -14.32
N LYS A 196 -11.27 8.20 -14.30
CA LYS A 196 -12.48 9.01 -14.12
C LYS A 196 -12.53 9.58 -12.71
N VAL A 197 -12.60 10.90 -12.59
CA VAL A 197 -12.59 11.59 -11.29
C VAL A 197 -13.99 12.00 -10.87
N ILE A 198 -14.38 11.61 -9.66
CA ILE A 198 -15.56 12.13 -8.94
C ILE A 198 -15.05 12.86 -7.70
N THR A 199 -15.58 14.07 -7.46
CA THR A 199 -15.23 14.86 -6.27
C THR A 199 -16.39 14.91 -5.28
N PHE A 200 -16.07 15.09 -4.01
CA PHE A 200 -17.01 15.33 -2.92
C PHE A 200 -16.48 16.44 -2.01
#